data_fe3ee6d281016626bb4fd7a351cb2c27
#
_entry.id   fe3ee6d281016626bb4fd7a351cb2c27
#
_cell.length_a   1.000
_cell.length_b   1.000
_cell.length_c   1.000
_cell.angle_alpha   90.00
_cell.angle_beta   90.00
_cell.angle_gamma   90.00
#
_symmetry.space_group_name_H-M   'P 1'
#
loop_
_entity.id
_entity.type
_entity.pdbx_description
1 polymer ?
#
loop_
_entity_poly.entity_id
_entity_poly.type
_entity_poly.pdbx_seq_one_letter_code
_entity_poly.pdbx_strand_id
1 'polypeptide(L)'
;MKKFLTLLFVAASLAVKAQGNDEEAIKAVVTSAYIEGIQNRGNVDDIRKGFHPGFSMLRLVDNQVKPLPIEEWIANIEKSKAANEPAQPKAEGKFVNIDVTGSAAVVKLDLSRNGKRTFTDYLVLYRFSEGWRIVSKTYYRHP
;
A
#
# COMPACT_ATOMS: atom_id res chain seq x y z
N MET A 1 -25.10 -24.89 30.45
CA MET A 1 -23.68 -24.60 30.20
C MET A 1 -23.17 -25.02 28.81
N LYS A 2 -23.74 -26.01 28.13
CA LYS A 2 -23.27 -26.47 26.79
C LYS A 2 -23.60 -25.51 25.59
N LYS A 3 -24.56 -24.61 25.74
CA LYS A 3 -24.97 -23.68 24.63
C LYS A 3 -24.09 -22.42 24.49
N PHE A 4 -23.40 -22.03 25.55
CA PHE A 4 -22.51 -20.82 25.50
C PHE A 4 -21.17 -21.07 24.80
N LEU A 5 -20.67 -22.33 24.84
CA LEU A 5 -19.38 -22.68 24.25
C LEU A 5 -19.42 -22.69 22.70
N THR A 6 -20.58 -23.07 22.15
CA THR A 6 -20.77 -23.14 20.67
C THR A 6 -20.84 -21.76 20.03
N LEU A 7 -21.37 -20.75 20.74
CA LEU A 7 -21.47 -19.38 20.23
C LEU A 7 -20.09 -18.68 20.13
N LEU A 8 -19.18 -18.98 21.07
CA LEU A 8 -17.83 -18.43 21.10
C LEU A 8 -16.97 -18.94 19.93
N PHE A 9 -17.15 -20.22 19.57
CA PHE A 9 -16.39 -20.85 18.47
C PHE A 9 -16.82 -20.33 17.07
N VAL A 10 -18.12 -20.06 16.88
CA VAL A 10 -18.65 -19.49 15.62
C VAL A 10 -18.20 -18.04 15.45
N ALA A 11 -18.16 -17.23 16.51
CA ALA A 11 -17.68 -15.84 16.43
C ALA A 11 -16.19 -15.76 16.10
N ALA A 12 -15.36 -16.64 16.65
CA ALA A 12 -13.93 -16.70 16.34
C ALA A 12 -13.66 -17.09 14.87
N SER A 13 -14.42 -18.06 14.32
CA SER A 13 -14.26 -18.49 12.93
C SER A 13 -14.70 -17.42 11.91
N LEU A 14 -15.68 -16.59 12.24
CA LEU A 14 -16.12 -15.47 11.41
C LEU A 14 -15.08 -14.33 11.41
N ALA A 15 -14.46 -14.03 12.54
CA ALA A 15 -13.42 -13.02 12.65
C ALA A 15 -12.18 -13.39 11.83
N VAL A 16 -11.74 -14.65 11.84
CA VAL A 16 -10.59 -15.13 11.06
C VAL A 16 -10.86 -15.04 9.54
N LYS A 17 -12.08 -15.38 9.09
CA LYS A 17 -12.46 -15.25 7.67
C LYS A 17 -12.51 -13.78 7.23
N ALA A 18 -13.02 -12.88 8.06
CA ALA A 18 -13.08 -11.45 7.75
C ALA A 18 -11.67 -10.85 7.63
N GLN A 19 -10.75 -11.21 8.52
CA GLN A 19 -9.35 -10.75 8.47
C GLN A 19 -8.62 -11.27 7.24
N GLY A 20 -8.79 -12.52 6.84
CA GLY A 20 -8.19 -13.07 5.62
C GLY A 20 -8.67 -12.37 4.36
N ASN A 21 -9.95 -12.00 4.28
CA ASN A 21 -10.49 -11.21 3.17
C ASN A 21 -9.92 -9.79 3.13
N ASP A 22 -9.69 -9.16 4.27
CA ASP A 22 -9.11 -7.82 4.35
C ASP A 22 -7.63 -7.83 3.90
N GLU A 23 -6.84 -8.83 4.31
CA GLU A 23 -5.45 -8.97 3.87
C GLU A 23 -5.34 -9.13 2.34
N GLU A 24 -6.17 -9.99 1.74
CA GLU A 24 -6.17 -10.17 0.27
C GLU A 24 -6.63 -8.90 -0.46
N ALA A 25 -7.63 -8.19 0.04
CA ALA A 25 -8.06 -6.91 -0.52
C ALA A 25 -6.95 -5.84 -0.41
N ILE A 26 -6.24 -5.77 0.70
CA ILE A 26 -5.09 -4.87 0.90
C ILE A 26 -3.96 -5.22 -0.06
N LYS A 27 -3.60 -6.50 -0.21
CA LYS A 27 -2.58 -6.94 -1.18
C LYS A 27 -2.96 -6.55 -2.61
N ALA A 28 -4.22 -6.73 -2.99
CA ALA A 28 -4.72 -6.35 -4.32
C ALA A 28 -4.56 -4.83 -4.56
N VAL A 29 -4.96 -3.99 -3.61
CA VAL A 29 -4.83 -2.52 -3.70
C VAL A 29 -3.37 -2.10 -3.78
N VAL A 30 -2.50 -2.62 -2.89
CA VAL A 30 -1.08 -2.27 -2.88
C VAL A 30 -0.39 -2.73 -4.16
N THR A 31 -0.73 -3.92 -4.67
CA THR A 31 -0.16 -4.42 -5.93
C THR A 31 -0.58 -3.54 -7.11
N SER A 32 -1.88 -3.30 -7.31
CA SER A 32 -2.37 -2.58 -8.49
C SER A 32 -2.00 -1.10 -8.46
N ALA A 33 -2.25 -0.41 -7.34
CA ALA A 33 -2.08 1.04 -7.28
C ALA A 33 -0.63 1.45 -6.99
N TYR A 34 0.07 0.74 -6.09
CA TYR A 34 1.40 1.14 -5.67
C TYR A 34 2.49 0.46 -6.48
N ILE A 35 2.55 -0.88 -6.52
CA ILE A 35 3.63 -1.59 -7.20
C ILE A 35 3.52 -1.38 -8.72
N GLU A 36 2.38 -1.73 -9.31
CA GLU A 36 2.20 -1.60 -10.75
C GLU A 36 1.92 -0.15 -11.16
N GLY A 37 1.05 0.56 -10.44
CA GLY A 37 0.68 1.94 -10.76
C GLY A 37 1.83 2.93 -10.60
N ILE A 38 2.34 3.09 -9.39
CA ILE A 38 3.38 4.07 -9.06
C ILE A 38 4.76 3.57 -9.49
N GLN A 39 5.19 2.41 -8.99
CA GLN A 39 6.58 1.97 -9.11
C GLN A 39 6.92 1.51 -10.54
N ASN A 40 5.95 0.93 -11.24
CA ASN A 40 6.09 0.45 -12.61
C ASN A 40 5.45 1.38 -13.65
N ARG A 41 5.07 2.60 -13.25
CA ARG A 41 4.48 3.63 -14.13
C ARG A 41 3.26 3.12 -14.90
N GLY A 42 2.37 2.40 -14.23
CA GLY A 42 1.17 1.81 -14.81
C GLY A 42 0.04 2.82 -15.05
N ASN A 43 -1.20 2.33 -14.92
CA ASN A 43 -2.40 3.12 -15.18
C ASN A 43 -2.68 4.09 -14.03
N VAL A 44 -2.87 5.37 -14.36
CA VAL A 44 -3.18 6.44 -13.39
C VAL A 44 -4.55 6.22 -12.73
N ASP A 45 -5.52 5.66 -13.43
CA ASP A 45 -6.83 5.36 -12.84
C ASP A 45 -6.74 4.31 -11.73
N ASP A 46 -5.85 3.33 -11.87
CA ASP A 46 -5.62 2.33 -10.82
C ASP A 46 -4.92 2.96 -9.61
N ILE A 47 -4.01 3.92 -9.83
CA ILE A 47 -3.42 4.71 -8.74
C ILE A 47 -4.52 5.46 -7.98
N ARG A 48 -5.39 6.21 -8.68
CA ARG A 48 -6.47 6.99 -8.07
C ARG A 48 -7.52 6.13 -7.36
N LYS A 49 -7.74 4.89 -7.81
CA LYS A 49 -8.62 3.94 -7.10
C LYS A 49 -8.02 3.46 -5.78
N GLY A 50 -6.72 3.18 -5.75
CA GLY A 50 -6.07 2.61 -4.58
C GLY A 50 -5.53 3.62 -3.59
N PHE A 51 -5.24 4.85 -4.01
CA PHE A 51 -4.83 5.94 -3.12
C PHE A 51 -6.01 6.83 -2.74
N HIS A 52 -6.10 7.21 -1.47
CA HIS A 52 -7.05 8.24 -1.05
C HIS A 52 -6.58 9.62 -1.54
N PRO A 53 -7.47 10.54 -1.99
CA PRO A 53 -7.07 11.87 -2.43
C PRO A 53 -6.27 12.68 -1.39
N GLY A 54 -6.50 12.42 -0.10
CA GLY A 54 -5.74 13.01 1.01
C GLY A 54 -4.43 12.30 1.34
N PHE A 55 -3.97 11.36 0.51
CA PHE A 55 -2.70 10.67 0.73
C PHE A 55 -1.52 11.64 0.70
N SER A 56 -0.55 11.40 1.59
CA SER A 56 0.75 12.04 1.51
C SER A 56 1.87 11.04 1.84
N MET A 57 2.90 11.01 0.97
CA MET A 57 4.15 10.32 1.30
C MET A 57 5.00 11.25 2.17
N LEU A 58 5.38 10.78 3.36
CA LEU A 58 6.19 11.52 4.30
C LEU A 58 7.66 11.16 4.09
N ARG A 59 8.44 12.10 3.55
CA ARG A 59 9.86 11.91 3.24
C ARG A 59 10.74 12.58 4.30
N LEU A 60 11.76 11.88 4.77
CA LEU A 60 12.79 12.48 5.62
C LEU A 60 13.88 13.10 4.71
N VAL A 61 13.97 14.43 4.72
CA VAL A 61 14.96 15.20 3.95
C VAL A 61 15.58 16.25 4.87
N ASP A 62 16.89 16.24 5.02
CA ASP A 62 17.62 17.20 5.87
C ASP A 62 17.04 17.32 7.29
N ASN A 63 16.76 16.19 7.92
CA ASN A 63 16.15 16.07 9.25
C ASN A 63 14.76 16.75 9.37
N GLN A 64 14.04 16.90 8.26
CA GLN A 64 12.69 17.45 8.19
C GLN A 64 11.74 16.51 7.46
N VAL A 65 10.47 16.47 7.87
CA VAL A 65 9.43 15.76 7.12
C VAL A 65 8.97 16.63 5.96
N LYS A 66 9.17 16.13 4.73
CA LYS A 66 8.68 16.75 3.48
C LYS A 66 7.55 15.91 2.92
N PRO A 67 6.29 16.40 2.96
CA PRO A 67 5.16 15.65 2.36
C PRO A 67 5.23 15.69 0.84
N LEU A 68 4.74 14.63 0.19
CA LEU A 68 4.46 14.56 -1.24
C LEU A 68 3.03 14.05 -1.42
N PRO A 69 2.06 14.93 -1.78
CA PRO A 69 0.69 14.53 -2.08
C PRO A 69 0.59 13.61 -3.29
N ILE A 70 -0.47 12.78 -3.34
CA ILE A 70 -0.62 11.79 -4.42
C ILE A 70 -0.74 12.45 -5.81
N GLU A 71 -1.48 13.54 -5.96
CA GLU A 71 -1.65 14.20 -7.26
C GLU A 71 -0.33 14.82 -7.76
N GLU A 72 0.51 15.34 -6.87
CA GLU A 72 1.85 15.80 -7.24
C GLU A 72 2.74 14.63 -7.67
N TRP A 73 2.64 13.48 -7.00
CA TRP A 73 3.39 12.28 -7.37
C TRP A 73 2.96 11.75 -8.74
N ILE A 74 1.65 11.69 -9.01
CA ILE A 74 1.10 11.33 -10.33
C ILE A 74 1.60 12.30 -11.40
N ALA A 75 1.52 13.61 -11.17
CA ALA A 75 1.98 14.62 -12.11
C ALA A 75 3.48 14.47 -12.46
N ASN A 76 4.32 14.14 -11.46
CA ASN A 76 5.74 13.86 -11.68
C ASN A 76 5.96 12.60 -12.55
N ILE A 77 5.16 11.55 -12.37
CA ILE A 77 5.22 10.34 -13.21
C ILE A 77 4.81 10.65 -14.65
N GLU A 78 3.71 11.39 -14.85
CA GLU A 78 3.22 11.77 -16.17
C GLU A 78 4.21 12.67 -16.91
N LYS A 79 4.81 13.64 -16.20
CA LYS A 79 5.87 14.51 -16.75
C LYS A 79 7.08 13.70 -17.21
N SER A 80 7.53 12.74 -16.40
CA SER A 80 8.65 11.85 -16.73
C SER A 80 8.34 10.96 -17.95
N LYS A 81 7.10 10.46 -18.06
CA LYS A 81 6.64 9.73 -19.26
C LYS A 81 6.63 10.62 -20.51
N ALA A 82 6.09 11.83 -20.42
CA ALA A 82 6.02 12.77 -21.53
C ALA A 82 7.40 13.23 -22.01
N ALA A 83 8.38 13.30 -21.12
CA ALA A 83 9.77 13.59 -21.44
C ALA A 83 10.54 12.38 -22.01
N ASN A 84 9.91 11.23 -22.20
CA ASN A 84 10.52 9.96 -22.60
C ASN A 84 11.72 9.55 -21.72
N GLU A 85 11.67 9.89 -20.43
CA GLU A 85 12.70 9.47 -19.51
C GLU A 85 12.72 7.92 -19.41
N PRO A 86 13.91 7.29 -19.40
CA PRO A 86 14.03 5.84 -19.32
C PRO A 86 13.26 5.31 -18.09
N ALA A 87 12.46 4.26 -18.29
CA ALA A 87 11.82 3.57 -17.17
C ALA A 87 12.88 2.88 -16.32
N GLN A 88 12.69 2.94 -15.00
CA GLN A 88 13.48 2.13 -14.09
C GLN A 88 13.22 0.63 -14.34
N PRO A 89 14.14 -0.27 -14.03
CA PRO A 89 13.87 -1.69 -14.03
C PRO A 89 12.59 -2.02 -13.24
N LYS A 90 11.85 -3.05 -13.67
CA LYS A 90 10.58 -3.41 -13.03
C LYS A 90 10.77 -3.61 -11.52
N ALA A 91 9.90 -2.96 -10.75
CA ALA A 91 9.83 -3.17 -9.31
C ALA A 91 9.03 -4.42 -9.00
N GLU A 92 9.53 -5.21 -8.05
CA GLU A 92 8.86 -6.35 -7.45
C GLU A 92 8.62 -6.07 -5.97
N GLY A 93 7.42 -6.37 -5.49
CA GLY A 93 7.03 -6.16 -4.09
C GLY A 93 6.97 -7.49 -3.33
N LYS A 94 7.59 -7.53 -2.15
CA LYS A 94 7.43 -8.62 -1.18
C LYS A 94 6.71 -8.10 0.05
N PHE A 95 5.50 -8.60 0.30
CA PHE A 95 4.77 -8.33 1.55
C PHE A 95 5.49 -9.02 2.72
N VAL A 96 6.07 -8.22 3.61
CA VAL A 96 6.78 -8.72 4.80
C VAL A 96 5.80 -8.92 5.95
N ASN A 97 4.88 -7.98 6.13
CA ASN A 97 3.84 -8.03 7.13
C ASN A 97 2.63 -7.19 6.71
N ILE A 98 1.43 -7.65 7.07
CA ILE A 98 0.18 -6.90 6.99
C ILE A 98 -0.48 -7.02 8.36
N ASP A 99 -0.68 -5.89 9.02
CA ASP A 99 -1.35 -5.81 10.32
C ASP A 99 -2.67 -5.05 10.16
N VAL A 100 -3.78 -5.71 10.49
CA VAL A 100 -5.14 -5.19 10.31
C VAL A 100 -5.85 -5.16 11.65
N THR A 101 -6.39 -3.99 12.01
CA THR A 101 -7.27 -3.84 13.16
C THR A 101 -8.50 -3.02 12.76
N GLY A 102 -9.65 -3.67 12.65
CA GLY A 102 -10.89 -3.02 12.23
C GLY A 102 -10.78 -2.39 10.84
N SER A 103 -10.91 -1.06 10.76
CA SER A 103 -10.81 -0.30 9.51
C SER A 103 -9.41 0.28 9.23
N ALA A 104 -8.41 -0.04 10.04
CA ALA A 104 -7.05 0.47 9.91
C ALA A 104 -6.07 -0.68 9.61
N ALA A 105 -5.07 -0.41 8.76
CA ALA A 105 -4.04 -1.39 8.45
C ALA A 105 -2.68 -0.73 8.21
N VAL A 106 -1.61 -1.49 8.48
CA VAL A 106 -0.23 -1.16 8.13
C VAL A 106 0.36 -2.30 7.31
N VAL A 107 1.02 -1.96 6.21
CA VAL A 107 1.75 -2.91 5.37
C VAL A 107 3.22 -2.58 5.41
N LYS A 108 4.05 -3.56 5.77
CA LYS A 108 5.50 -3.53 5.54
C LYS A 108 5.81 -4.25 4.24
N LEU A 109 6.35 -3.52 3.27
CA LEU A 109 6.63 -4.00 1.93
C LEU A 109 8.11 -3.80 1.59
N ASP A 110 8.81 -4.83 1.16
CA ASP A 110 10.13 -4.69 0.54
C ASP A 110 9.97 -4.57 -0.98
N LEU A 111 10.55 -3.53 -1.57
CA LEU A 111 10.66 -3.35 -3.01
C LEU A 111 12.06 -3.71 -3.50
N SER A 112 12.11 -4.48 -4.57
CA SER A 112 13.34 -4.87 -5.24
C SER A 112 13.30 -4.52 -6.72
N ARG A 113 14.48 -4.22 -7.31
CA ARG A 113 14.69 -4.07 -8.75
C ARG A 113 15.93 -4.87 -9.15
N ASN A 114 15.81 -5.69 -10.19
CA ASN A 114 16.90 -6.59 -10.61
C ASN A 114 17.44 -7.45 -9.46
N GLY A 115 16.54 -7.95 -8.59
CA GLY A 115 16.90 -8.78 -7.45
C GLY A 115 17.54 -8.05 -6.25
N LYS A 116 17.83 -6.74 -6.39
CA LYS A 116 18.38 -5.92 -5.29
C LYS A 116 17.25 -5.18 -4.57
N ARG A 117 17.15 -5.33 -3.24
CA ARG A 117 16.20 -4.56 -2.42
C ARG A 117 16.57 -3.07 -2.45
N THR A 118 15.63 -2.24 -2.88
CA THR A 118 15.80 -0.78 -3.01
C THR A 118 15.14 -0.01 -1.89
N PHE A 119 13.95 -0.44 -1.46
CA PHE A 119 13.21 0.22 -0.38
C PHE A 119 12.56 -0.80 0.55
N THR A 120 12.40 -0.40 1.81
CA THR A 120 11.40 -0.96 2.72
C THR A 120 10.37 0.11 3.00
N ASP A 121 9.15 -0.14 2.60
CA ASP A 121 8.02 0.78 2.73
C ASP A 121 7.11 0.41 3.88
N TYR A 122 6.55 1.43 4.54
CA TYR A 122 5.49 1.32 5.52
C TYR A 122 4.28 2.09 4.99
N LEU A 123 3.28 1.35 4.50
CA LEU A 123 2.04 1.90 3.95
C LEU A 123 0.96 1.83 5.01
N VAL A 124 0.24 2.93 5.20
CA VAL A 124 -0.93 2.99 6.08
C VAL A 124 -2.18 3.05 5.23
N LEU A 125 -3.18 2.24 5.58
CA LEU A 125 -4.45 2.15 4.86
C LEU A 125 -5.62 2.31 5.82
N TYR A 126 -6.72 2.83 5.27
CA TYR A 126 -8.05 2.77 5.89
C TYR A 126 -9.04 2.07 4.97
N ARG A 127 -10.03 1.39 5.57
CA ARG A 127 -11.17 0.84 4.87
C ARG A 127 -12.29 1.88 4.83
N PHE A 128 -12.58 2.35 3.63
CA PHE A 128 -13.71 3.24 3.30
C PHE A 128 -14.91 2.43 2.83
N SER A 129 -16.05 3.08 2.54
CA SER A 129 -17.23 2.42 1.95
C SER A 129 -16.92 1.75 0.61
N GLU A 130 -16.00 2.31 -0.17
CA GLU A 130 -15.57 1.80 -1.47
C GLU A 130 -14.46 0.73 -1.40
N GLY A 131 -13.93 0.46 -0.20
CA GLY A 131 -12.86 -0.50 0.03
C GLY A 131 -11.61 0.10 0.68
N TRP A 132 -10.55 -0.67 0.71
CA TRP A 132 -9.27 -0.23 1.27
C TRP A 132 -8.58 0.78 0.37
N ARG A 133 -8.01 1.85 0.99
CA ARG A 133 -7.21 2.85 0.28
C ARG A 133 -5.97 3.22 1.08
N ILE A 134 -4.87 3.48 0.37
CA ILE A 134 -3.61 3.93 0.94
C ILE A 134 -3.76 5.41 1.31
N VAL A 135 -3.48 5.76 2.57
CA VAL A 135 -3.65 7.11 3.11
C VAL A 135 -2.34 7.79 3.48
N SER A 136 -1.28 7.02 3.75
CA SER A 136 0.05 7.56 4.07
C SER A 136 1.14 6.54 3.78
N LYS A 137 2.38 7.01 3.67
CA LYS A 137 3.57 6.19 3.47
C LYS A 137 4.81 6.87 4.03
N THR A 138 5.66 6.07 4.69
CA THR A 138 7.07 6.37 4.94
C THR A 138 7.95 5.25 4.38
N TYR A 139 9.25 5.44 4.28
CA TYR A 139 10.14 4.42 3.73
C TYR A 139 11.58 4.57 4.19
N TYR A 140 12.32 3.47 4.11
CA TYR A 140 13.77 3.44 4.18
C TYR A 140 14.33 3.07 2.81
N ARG A 141 15.30 3.84 2.32
CA ARG A 141 16.04 3.55 1.08
C ARG A 141 17.30 2.77 1.42
N HIS A 142 17.44 1.58 0.84
CA HIS A 142 18.63 0.76 1.00
C HIS A 142 19.79 1.30 0.13
N PRO A 143 21.05 1.16 0.59
CA PRO A 143 22.24 1.56 -0.16
C PRO A 143 22.45 0.77 -1.46
#